data_d9429664fcef71c77fdea3b19013dcec
#
_entry.id   d9429664fcef71c77fdea3b19013dcec
#
_cell.length_a   1.000
_cell.length_b   1.000
_cell.length_c   1.000
_cell.angle_alpha   90.00
_cell.angle_beta   90.00
_cell.angle_gamma   90.00
#
_symmetry.space_group_name_H-M   'P 1'
#
loop_
_entity.id
_entity.type
_entity.pdbx_description
1 polymer ?
#
loop_
_entity_poly.entity_id
_entity_poly.type
_entity_poly.pdbx_seq_one_letter_code
_entity_poly.pdbx_strand_id
1 'polypeptide(L)'
;MAKAILFDIENTLLCPEVPAVQRFAALRLHGEPLFTETTAREAVRQAELWTARQILHELETGTWMDDAQFFRNVCAVYRAAAAQQGAEVDGAIEVALTGRTQWSPAPGVHALLSALGGKYRLGIVSNNRARIRRTLEEAELLPYFSAVTISEEAGVEKPDPRILAMTCEALGVAPAESLYVGDHPFDVLCAERAGMDCAWVDIGLFEPEDLPAQPRW
;
A
#
# COMPACT_ATOMS: atom_id res chain seq x y z
N MET A 1 -24.88 1.55 -9.69
CA MET A 1 -24.14 2.81 -9.91
C MET A 1 -23.50 3.17 -8.59
N ALA A 2 -22.21 3.46 -8.56
CA ALA A 2 -21.49 3.74 -7.33
C ALA A 2 -22.07 4.99 -6.62
N LYS A 3 -22.19 4.92 -5.31
CA LYS A 3 -22.62 6.01 -4.41
C LYS A 3 -21.43 6.54 -3.58
N ALA A 4 -20.41 5.72 -3.37
CA ALA A 4 -19.21 6.08 -2.65
C ALA A 4 -17.95 5.61 -3.38
N ILE A 5 -16.84 6.29 -3.12
CA ILE A 5 -15.51 5.91 -3.54
C ILE A 5 -14.61 5.90 -2.31
N LEU A 6 -13.98 4.77 -2.06
CA LEU A 6 -13.03 4.57 -0.98
C LEU A 6 -11.63 4.51 -1.56
N PHE A 7 -10.67 5.10 -0.88
CA PHE A 7 -9.29 5.20 -1.35
C PHE A 7 -8.32 4.61 -0.33
N ASP A 8 -7.29 3.91 -0.82
CA ASP A 8 -6.07 3.75 -0.05
C ASP A 8 -5.30 5.08 0.05
N ILE A 9 -4.25 5.12 0.87
CA ILE A 9 -3.46 6.33 1.11
C ILE A 9 -2.14 6.31 0.34
N GLU A 10 -1.24 5.39 0.70
CA GLU A 10 0.13 5.36 0.20
C GLU A 10 0.14 4.90 -1.27
N ASN A 11 0.92 5.57 -2.12
CA ASN A 11 0.95 5.40 -3.58
C ASN A 11 -0.39 5.60 -4.32
N THR A 12 -1.47 5.94 -3.61
CA THR A 12 -2.80 6.22 -4.17
C THR A 12 -3.14 7.71 -4.02
N LEU A 13 -3.32 8.21 -2.80
CA LEU A 13 -3.57 9.62 -2.50
C LEU A 13 -2.28 10.39 -2.20
N LEU A 14 -1.30 9.72 -1.63
CA LEU A 14 0.00 10.25 -1.30
C LEU A 14 1.08 9.48 -2.07
N CYS A 15 2.01 10.21 -2.66
CA CYS A 15 3.20 9.66 -3.30
C CYS A 15 4.44 9.90 -2.45
N PRO A 16 5.36 8.93 -2.32
CA PRO A 16 6.63 9.14 -1.65
C PRO A 16 7.51 10.10 -2.48
N GLU A 17 8.22 11.01 -1.82
CA GLU A 17 9.17 11.91 -2.51
C GLU A 17 10.25 11.12 -3.26
N VAL A 18 10.69 10.01 -2.66
CA VAL A 18 11.61 9.07 -3.30
C VAL A 18 10.96 7.68 -3.28
N PRO A 19 10.48 7.16 -4.41
CA PRO A 19 9.92 5.82 -4.50
C PRO A 19 10.89 4.73 -4.03
N ALA A 20 10.37 3.63 -3.48
CA ALA A 20 11.18 2.53 -2.96
C ALA A 20 12.20 2.02 -4.00
N VAL A 21 11.78 1.82 -5.24
CA VAL A 21 12.68 1.40 -6.33
C VAL A 21 13.87 2.34 -6.49
N GLN A 22 13.63 3.66 -6.46
CA GLN A 22 14.70 4.64 -6.59
C GLN A 22 15.64 4.65 -5.36
N ARG A 23 15.08 4.48 -4.14
CA ARG A 23 15.89 4.36 -2.92
C ARG A 23 16.84 3.16 -2.99
N PHE A 24 16.35 2.01 -3.45
CA PHE A 24 17.18 0.81 -3.61
C PHE A 24 18.18 0.95 -4.76
N ALA A 25 17.78 1.51 -5.90
CA ALA A 25 18.68 1.79 -7.02
C ALA A 25 19.80 2.80 -6.66
N ALA A 26 19.57 3.65 -5.66
CA ALA A 26 20.56 4.60 -5.16
C ALA A 26 21.59 3.97 -4.21
N LEU A 27 21.38 2.76 -3.72
CA LEU A 27 22.33 2.08 -2.83
C LEU A 27 23.66 1.81 -3.52
N ARG A 28 24.74 2.04 -2.81
CA ARG A 28 26.11 1.86 -3.28
C ARG A 28 26.87 0.98 -2.32
N LEU A 29 27.68 0.06 -2.86
CA LEU A 29 28.64 -0.74 -2.13
C LEU A 29 30.04 -0.45 -2.69
N HIS A 30 30.93 0.07 -1.85
CA HIS A 30 32.28 0.51 -2.26
C HIS A 30 32.30 1.47 -3.46
N GLY A 31 31.27 2.32 -3.58
CA GLY A 31 31.10 3.28 -4.68
C GLY A 31 30.34 2.77 -5.90
N GLU A 32 30.16 1.45 -6.05
CA GLU A 32 29.43 0.85 -7.15
C GLU A 32 27.93 0.69 -6.85
N PRO A 33 27.05 0.79 -7.85
CA PRO A 33 25.62 0.54 -7.67
C PRO A 33 25.37 -0.89 -7.20
N LEU A 34 24.61 -1.03 -6.10
CA LEU A 34 24.20 -2.34 -5.60
C LEU A 34 23.10 -2.96 -6.46
N PHE A 35 22.20 -2.12 -6.97
CA PHE A 35 21.11 -2.50 -7.85
C PHE A 35 21.09 -1.60 -9.08
N THR A 36 20.71 -2.15 -10.22
CA THR A 36 20.17 -1.37 -11.34
C THR A 36 18.71 -1.00 -11.02
N GLU A 37 18.10 -0.11 -11.79
CA GLU A 37 16.67 0.21 -11.62
C GLU A 37 15.80 -1.05 -11.79
N THR A 38 16.11 -1.90 -12.77
CA THR A 38 15.39 -3.14 -13.04
C THR A 38 15.50 -4.13 -11.86
N THR A 39 16.71 -4.35 -11.34
CA THR A 39 16.90 -5.29 -10.22
C THR A 39 16.42 -4.72 -8.90
N ALA A 40 16.43 -3.41 -8.70
CA ALA A 40 15.80 -2.74 -7.57
C ALA A 40 14.27 -2.91 -7.60
N ARG A 41 13.64 -2.73 -8.76
CA ARG A 41 12.20 -2.94 -8.96
C ARG A 41 11.81 -4.37 -8.59
N GLU A 42 12.52 -5.36 -9.12
CA GLU A 42 12.24 -6.76 -8.82
C GLU A 42 12.46 -7.10 -7.34
N ALA A 43 13.50 -6.56 -6.70
CA ALA A 43 13.74 -6.74 -5.28
C ALA A 43 12.61 -6.15 -4.41
N VAL A 44 12.14 -4.94 -4.73
CA VAL A 44 10.99 -4.31 -4.05
C VAL A 44 9.73 -5.13 -4.27
N ARG A 45 9.43 -5.51 -5.52
CA ARG A 45 8.28 -6.35 -5.86
C ARG A 45 8.27 -7.67 -5.09
N GLN A 46 9.39 -8.38 -5.05
CA GLN A 46 9.50 -9.65 -4.31
C GLN A 46 9.28 -9.45 -2.80
N ALA A 47 9.77 -8.36 -2.23
CA ALA A 47 9.57 -8.06 -0.81
C ALA A 47 8.10 -7.76 -0.50
N GLU A 48 7.41 -6.99 -1.33
CA GLU A 48 5.98 -6.71 -1.18
C GLU A 48 5.14 -7.98 -1.33
N LEU A 49 5.43 -8.82 -2.33
CA LEU A 49 4.74 -10.10 -2.52
C LEU A 49 5.03 -11.10 -1.39
N TRP A 50 6.25 -11.11 -0.84
CA TRP A 50 6.57 -11.91 0.35
C TRP A 50 5.76 -11.42 1.55
N THR A 51 5.74 -10.11 1.79
CA THR A 51 4.97 -9.46 2.86
C THR A 51 3.48 -9.82 2.74
N ALA A 52 2.91 -9.71 1.56
CA ALA A 52 1.52 -10.06 1.30
C ALA A 52 1.22 -11.53 1.62
N ARG A 53 2.08 -12.45 1.17
CA ARG A 53 1.91 -13.88 1.46
C ARG A 53 2.04 -14.21 2.93
N GLN A 54 2.96 -13.55 3.64
CA GLN A 54 3.15 -13.74 5.08
C GLN A 54 1.93 -13.29 5.87
N ILE A 55 1.40 -12.10 5.58
CA ILE A 55 0.19 -11.59 6.24
C ILE A 55 -1.02 -12.50 5.97
N LEU A 56 -1.20 -12.97 4.74
CA LEU A 56 -2.27 -13.94 4.43
C LEU A 56 -2.13 -15.21 5.24
N HIS A 57 -0.91 -15.76 5.35
CA HIS A 57 -0.65 -16.95 6.15
C HIS A 57 -0.96 -16.72 7.64
N GLU A 58 -0.59 -15.58 8.20
CA GLU A 58 -0.87 -15.21 9.59
C GLU A 58 -2.38 -15.08 9.85
N LEU A 59 -3.11 -14.46 8.93
CA LEU A 59 -4.57 -14.35 9.00
C LEU A 59 -5.27 -15.73 8.93
N GLU A 60 -4.76 -16.64 8.10
CA GLU A 60 -5.33 -17.99 7.94
C GLU A 60 -5.04 -18.91 9.15
N THR A 61 -3.84 -18.80 9.70
CA THR A 61 -3.39 -19.69 10.78
C THR A 61 -3.62 -19.14 12.18
N GLY A 62 -3.84 -17.83 12.32
CA GLY A 62 -3.88 -17.13 13.60
C GLY A 62 -2.52 -17.05 14.30
N THR A 63 -1.43 -17.39 13.61
CA THR A 63 -0.06 -17.39 14.15
C THR A 63 0.70 -16.19 13.62
N TRP A 64 0.95 -15.22 14.48
CA TRP A 64 1.62 -13.97 14.13
C TRP A 64 3.11 -14.02 14.40
N MET A 65 3.90 -13.53 13.46
CA MET A 65 5.33 -13.32 13.62
C MET A 65 5.58 -12.04 14.41
N ASP A 66 6.61 -12.02 15.26
CA ASP A 66 7.00 -10.77 15.93
C ASP A 66 7.63 -9.78 14.90
N ASP A 67 7.51 -8.48 15.20
CA ASP A 67 7.99 -7.40 14.32
C ASP A 67 9.47 -7.54 13.94
N ALA A 68 10.30 -7.99 14.88
CA ALA A 68 11.74 -8.15 14.64
C ALA A 68 12.03 -9.31 13.69
N GLN A 69 11.31 -10.42 13.81
CA GLN A 69 11.43 -11.55 12.89
C GLN A 69 10.91 -11.18 11.50
N PHE A 70 9.75 -10.49 11.44
CA PHE A 70 9.18 -9.99 10.19
C PHE A 70 10.18 -9.10 9.45
N PHE A 71 10.76 -8.12 10.16
CA PHE A 71 11.77 -7.22 9.59
C PHE A 71 13.01 -7.97 9.09
N ARG A 72 13.53 -8.94 9.88
CA ARG A 72 14.68 -9.77 9.44
C ARG A 72 14.36 -10.53 8.16
N ASN A 73 13.16 -11.05 8.02
CA ASN A 73 12.75 -11.82 6.85
C ASN A 73 12.59 -10.92 5.61
N VAL A 74 12.01 -9.72 5.75
CA VAL A 74 11.98 -8.72 4.67
C VAL A 74 13.40 -8.37 4.22
N CYS A 75 14.31 -8.08 5.17
CA CYS A 75 15.72 -7.84 4.85
C CYS A 75 16.36 -9.02 4.11
N ALA A 76 16.01 -10.26 4.47
CA ALA A 76 16.54 -11.46 3.80
C ALA A 76 16.11 -11.55 2.33
N VAL A 77 14.87 -11.12 1.99
CA VAL A 77 14.42 -11.05 0.57
C VAL A 77 15.30 -10.09 -0.22
N TYR A 78 15.56 -8.89 0.31
CA TYR A 78 16.44 -7.92 -0.36
C TYR A 78 17.89 -8.38 -0.44
N ARG A 79 18.43 -9.06 0.59
CA ARG A 79 19.78 -9.65 0.55
C ARG A 79 19.90 -10.75 -0.50
N ALA A 80 18.87 -11.60 -0.62
CA ALA A 80 18.84 -12.62 -1.67
C ALA A 80 18.86 -12.01 -3.08
N ALA A 81 18.12 -10.92 -3.30
CA ALA A 81 18.16 -10.19 -4.55
C ALA A 81 19.54 -9.54 -4.82
N ALA A 82 20.19 -8.97 -3.79
CA ALA A 82 21.55 -8.43 -3.90
C ALA A 82 22.58 -9.51 -4.21
N ALA A 83 22.48 -10.68 -3.57
CA ALA A 83 23.37 -11.81 -3.80
C ALA A 83 23.31 -12.33 -5.25
N GLN A 84 22.13 -12.27 -5.89
CA GLN A 84 21.98 -12.59 -7.31
C GLN A 84 22.77 -11.63 -8.22
N GLN A 85 23.09 -10.43 -7.74
CA GLN A 85 23.94 -9.46 -8.41
C GLN A 85 25.43 -9.59 -8.01
N GLY A 86 25.79 -10.63 -7.25
CA GLY A 86 27.17 -10.86 -6.79
C GLY A 86 27.60 -9.95 -5.64
N ALA A 87 26.65 -9.33 -4.92
CA ALA A 87 26.96 -8.42 -3.82
C ALA A 87 26.57 -9.02 -2.46
N GLU A 88 27.51 -8.96 -1.51
CA GLU A 88 27.23 -9.18 -0.09
C GLU A 88 26.97 -7.81 0.57
N VAL A 89 25.85 -7.68 1.25
CA VAL A 89 25.41 -6.40 1.85
C VAL A 89 25.12 -6.57 3.32
N ASP A 90 25.91 -5.91 4.15
CA ASP A 90 25.65 -5.77 5.57
C ASP A 90 25.16 -4.34 5.88
N GLY A 91 23.99 -4.24 6.50
CA GLY A 91 23.45 -3.00 7.06
C GLY A 91 22.87 -1.99 6.07
N ALA A 92 23.24 -1.97 4.78
CA ALA A 92 22.76 -0.99 3.83
C ALA A 92 21.24 -1.14 3.53
N ILE A 93 20.76 -2.38 3.51
CA ILE A 93 19.33 -2.70 3.27
C ILE A 93 18.51 -2.24 4.47
N GLU A 94 18.95 -2.50 5.68
CA GLU A 94 18.28 -2.07 6.91
C GLU A 94 18.14 -0.55 6.97
N VAL A 95 19.19 0.18 6.60
CA VAL A 95 19.17 1.65 6.51
C VAL A 95 18.15 2.13 5.47
N ALA A 96 18.10 1.49 4.30
CA ALA A 96 17.15 1.85 3.25
C ALA A 96 15.70 1.59 3.66
N LEU A 97 15.43 0.50 4.42
CA LEU A 97 14.09 0.14 4.89
C LEU A 97 13.64 0.98 6.08
N THR A 98 14.55 1.39 6.96
CA THR A 98 14.23 2.18 8.16
C THR A 98 14.24 3.68 7.92
N GLY A 99 14.66 4.13 6.72
CA GLY A 99 14.63 5.54 6.33
C GLY A 99 13.20 6.09 6.37
N ARG A 100 13.05 7.32 6.88
CA ARG A 100 11.75 8.00 6.86
C ARG A 100 11.35 8.30 5.42
N THR A 101 10.18 7.82 5.01
CA THR A 101 9.56 8.23 3.77
C THR A 101 8.81 9.53 4.00
N GLN A 102 9.11 10.56 3.19
CA GLN A 102 8.31 11.76 3.14
C GLN A 102 7.23 11.56 2.07
N TRP A 103 6.02 11.96 2.39
CA TRP A 103 4.85 11.78 1.57
C TRP A 103 4.29 13.12 1.14
N SER A 104 3.94 13.25 -0.13
CA SER A 104 3.29 14.43 -0.70
C SER A 104 2.00 14.04 -1.40
N PRO A 105 1.00 14.94 -1.49
CA PRO A 105 -0.20 14.69 -2.27
C PRO A 105 0.12 14.24 -3.69
N ALA A 106 -0.55 13.19 -4.17
CA ALA A 106 -0.40 12.76 -5.56
C ALA A 106 -0.75 13.89 -6.52
N PRO A 107 -0.04 14.02 -7.66
CA PRO A 107 -0.31 15.08 -8.62
C PRO A 107 -1.79 15.13 -9.04
N GLY A 108 -2.44 16.29 -8.85
CA GLY A 108 -3.85 16.48 -9.23
C GLY A 108 -4.88 15.92 -8.25
N VAL A 109 -4.48 15.30 -7.12
CA VAL A 109 -5.40 14.64 -6.18
C VAL A 109 -6.45 15.60 -5.63
N HIS A 110 -6.10 16.83 -5.27
CA HIS A 110 -7.06 17.81 -4.76
C HIS A 110 -8.14 18.16 -5.80
N ALA A 111 -7.75 18.35 -7.06
CA ALA A 111 -8.71 18.61 -8.14
C ALA A 111 -9.63 17.41 -8.37
N LEU A 112 -9.09 16.19 -8.33
CA LEU A 112 -9.85 14.95 -8.45
C LEU A 112 -10.86 14.81 -7.30
N LEU A 113 -10.41 14.93 -6.05
CA LEU A 113 -11.26 14.78 -4.87
C LEU A 113 -12.37 15.85 -4.82
N SER A 114 -12.04 17.07 -5.19
CA SER A 114 -13.03 18.16 -5.31
C SER A 114 -14.10 17.84 -6.36
N ALA A 115 -13.70 17.30 -7.52
CA ALA A 115 -14.64 16.92 -8.57
C ALA A 115 -15.52 15.72 -8.20
N LEU A 116 -14.97 14.77 -7.43
CA LEU A 116 -15.69 13.57 -6.98
C LEU A 116 -16.63 13.85 -5.80
N GLY A 117 -16.21 14.69 -4.85
CA GLY A 117 -16.96 14.99 -3.61
C GLY A 117 -18.33 15.61 -3.84
N GLY A 118 -18.55 16.26 -5.01
CA GLY A 118 -19.86 16.75 -5.41
C GLY A 118 -20.86 15.66 -5.89
N LYS A 119 -20.38 14.43 -6.11
CA LYS A 119 -21.15 13.33 -6.72
C LYS A 119 -21.19 12.08 -5.87
N TYR A 120 -20.12 11.83 -5.12
CA TYR A 120 -19.90 10.60 -4.36
C TYR A 120 -19.57 10.92 -2.90
N ARG A 121 -19.90 10.02 -1.99
CA ARG A 121 -19.35 10.03 -0.64
C ARG A 121 -17.92 9.49 -0.71
N LEU A 122 -16.96 10.19 -0.09
CA LEU A 122 -15.56 9.78 -0.14
C LEU A 122 -15.13 9.23 1.21
N GLY A 123 -14.41 8.10 1.18
CA GLY A 123 -13.83 7.45 2.34
C GLY A 123 -12.36 7.09 2.13
N ILE A 124 -11.65 6.92 3.23
CA ILE A 124 -10.29 6.36 3.26
C ILE A 124 -10.30 5.04 3.99
N VAL A 125 -9.56 4.04 3.46
CA VAL A 125 -9.28 2.77 4.12
C VAL A 125 -7.82 2.40 3.90
N SER A 126 -7.02 2.32 4.96
CA SER A 126 -5.59 2.03 4.82
C SER A 126 -5.06 1.13 5.92
N ASN A 127 -4.17 0.20 5.54
CA ASN A 127 -3.33 -0.54 6.46
C ASN A 127 -2.20 0.37 6.94
N ASN A 128 -2.43 1.06 8.05
CA ASN A 128 -1.50 2.05 8.55
C ASN A 128 -1.64 2.24 10.07
N ARG A 129 -0.75 3.04 10.64
CA ARG A 129 -0.84 3.49 12.03
C ARG A 129 -1.61 4.81 12.13
N ALA A 130 -2.26 5.05 13.28
CA ALA A 130 -3.06 6.26 13.55
C ALA A 130 -2.33 7.57 13.24
N ARG A 131 -1.00 7.59 13.37
CA ARG A 131 -0.16 8.76 13.04
C ARG A 131 -0.28 9.24 11.59
N ILE A 132 -0.77 8.40 10.65
CA ILE A 132 -0.97 8.80 9.24
C ILE A 132 -2.00 9.91 9.10
N ARG A 133 -2.92 10.05 10.07
CA ARG A 133 -3.89 11.16 10.10
C ARG A 133 -3.21 12.52 10.06
N ARG A 134 -2.10 12.66 10.77
CA ARG A 134 -1.32 13.90 10.75
C ARG A 134 -0.78 14.20 9.34
N THR A 135 -0.27 13.19 8.63
CA THR A 135 0.20 13.37 7.25
C THR A 135 -0.94 13.77 6.32
N LEU A 136 -2.13 13.17 6.47
CA LEU A 136 -3.33 13.55 5.71
C LEU A 136 -3.80 14.97 6.03
N GLU A 137 -3.67 15.40 7.29
CA GLU A 137 -4.00 16.76 7.72
C GLU A 137 -3.01 17.79 7.15
N GLU A 138 -1.70 17.52 7.27
CA GLU A 138 -0.63 18.35 6.69
C GLU A 138 -0.73 18.43 5.15
N ALA A 139 -1.24 17.36 4.51
CA ALA A 139 -1.53 17.30 3.08
C ALA A 139 -2.88 17.95 2.69
N GLU A 140 -3.64 18.49 3.64
CA GLU A 140 -4.97 19.08 3.45
C GLU A 140 -5.99 18.14 2.77
N LEU A 141 -5.84 16.80 2.97
CA LEU A 141 -6.71 15.80 2.33
C LEU A 141 -7.94 15.47 3.18
N LEU A 142 -7.85 15.52 4.52
CA LEU A 142 -8.94 15.12 5.42
C LEU A 142 -10.29 15.79 5.12
N PRO A 143 -10.36 17.08 4.73
CA PRO A 143 -11.65 17.74 4.48
C PRO A 143 -12.50 17.15 3.35
N TYR A 144 -11.90 16.35 2.45
CA TYR A 144 -12.64 15.70 1.37
C TYR A 144 -13.40 14.44 1.80
N PHE A 145 -13.05 13.85 2.94
CA PHE A 145 -13.51 12.53 3.33
C PHE A 145 -14.50 12.57 4.48
N SER A 146 -15.61 11.85 4.32
CA SER A 146 -16.65 11.71 5.33
C SER A 146 -16.40 10.54 6.29
N ALA A 147 -15.50 9.61 5.92
CA ALA A 147 -15.08 8.49 6.75
C ALA A 147 -13.60 8.18 6.51
N VAL A 148 -12.88 7.85 7.59
CA VAL A 148 -11.46 7.47 7.54
C VAL A 148 -11.24 6.29 8.47
N THR A 149 -10.93 5.13 7.91
CA THR A 149 -10.68 3.89 8.64
C THR A 149 -9.21 3.50 8.49
N ILE A 150 -8.49 3.47 9.60
CA ILE A 150 -7.08 3.07 9.69
C ILE A 150 -7.00 1.74 10.44
N SER A 151 -6.24 0.77 9.93
CA SER A 151 -6.21 -0.59 10.47
C SER A 151 -5.84 -0.65 11.95
N GLU A 152 -4.86 0.14 12.41
CA GLU A 152 -4.48 0.19 13.84
C GLU A 152 -5.65 0.63 14.73
N GLU A 153 -6.50 1.55 14.28
CA GLU A 153 -7.66 2.04 15.03
C GLU A 153 -8.85 1.07 14.93
N ALA A 154 -9.01 0.44 13.77
CA ALA A 154 -10.12 -0.47 13.48
C ALA A 154 -9.93 -1.87 14.09
N GLY A 155 -8.68 -2.26 14.40
CA GLY A 155 -8.35 -3.61 14.86
C GLY A 155 -8.53 -4.68 13.78
N VAL A 156 -8.59 -4.27 12.52
CA VAL A 156 -8.71 -5.14 11.34
C VAL A 156 -8.01 -4.49 10.16
N GLU A 157 -7.39 -5.29 9.29
CA GLU A 157 -6.61 -4.77 8.16
C GLU A 157 -6.95 -5.49 6.84
N LYS A 158 -6.66 -4.86 5.72
CA LYS A 158 -6.72 -5.49 4.39
C LYS A 158 -5.78 -6.70 4.37
N PRO A 159 -6.18 -7.82 3.79
CA PRO A 159 -7.34 -8.03 2.91
C PRO A 159 -8.62 -8.55 3.61
N ASP A 160 -8.80 -8.30 4.90
CA ASP A 160 -10.06 -8.62 5.57
C ASP A 160 -11.16 -7.63 5.11
N PRO A 161 -12.27 -8.12 4.49
CA PRO A 161 -13.30 -7.25 3.92
C PRO A 161 -14.04 -6.41 4.97
N ARG A 162 -13.95 -6.77 6.26
CA ARG A 162 -14.60 -6.02 7.33
C ARG A 162 -14.14 -4.57 7.40
N ILE A 163 -12.86 -4.29 7.06
CA ILE A 163 -12.33 -2.92 7.08
C ILE A 163 -13.05 -2.02 6.06
N LEU A 164 -13.37 -2.55 4.85
CA LEU A 164 -14.15 -1.83 3.84
C LEU A 164 -15.61 -1.68 4.27
N ALA A 165 -16.19 -2.74 4.86
CA ALA A 165 -17.57 -2.72 5.33
C ALA A 165 -17.78 -1.66 6.44
N MET A 166 -16.85 -1.51 7.38
CA MET A 166 -16.89 -0.46 8.42
C MET A 166 -16.95 0.95 7.82
N THR A 167 -16.15 1.20 6.79
CA THR A 167 -16.15 2.50 6.11
C THR A 167 -17.45 2.73 5.34
N CYS A 168 -17.96 1.70 4.65
CA CYS A 168 -19.25 1.75 3.97
C CYS A 168 -20.39 2.05 4.94
N GLU A 169 -20.38 1.41 6.11
CA GLU A 169 -21.37 1.65 7.18
C GLU A 169 -21.32 3.11 7.65
N ALA A 170 -20.12 3.63 7.92
CA ALA A 170 -19.94 5.03 8.31
C ALA A 170 -20.42 6.02 7.22
N LEU A 171 -20.29 5.64 5.96
CA LEU A 171 -20.80 6.42 4.83
C LEU A 171 -22.29 6.18 4.54
N GLY A 172 -22.93 5.19 5.16
CA GLY A 172 -24.35 4.84 4.91
C GLY A 172 -24.58 4.30 3.49
N VAL A 173 -23.68 3.47 2.98
CA VAL A 173 -23.73 2.81 1.66
C VAL A 173 -23.44 1.33 1.79
N ALA A 174 -23.87 0.53 0.80
CA ALA A 174 -23.47 -0.87 0.73
C ALA A 174 -22.11 -1.03 -0.03
N PRO A 175 -21.29 -2.05 0.30
CA PRO A 175 -20.08 -2.34 -0.46
C PRO A 175 -20.32 -2.47 -1.97
N ALA A 176 -21.37 -3.17 -2.40
CA ALA A 176 -21.74 -3.33 -3.81
C ALA A 176 -22.15 -2.02 -4.52
N GLU A 177 -22.36 -0.94 -3.77
CA GLU A 177 -22.64 0.41 -4.28
C GLU A 177 -21.41 1.33 -4.19
N SER A 178 -20.25 0.76 -3.96
CA SER A 178 -19.00 1.50 -3.73
C SER A 178 -17.92 1.04 -4.68
N LEU A 179 -16.91 1.89 -4.89
CA LEU A 179 -15.69 1.60 -5.62
C LEU A 179 -14.52 1.74 -4.67
N TYR A 180 -13.62 0.78 -4.65
CA TYR A 180 -12.34 0.92 -3.97
C TYR A 180 -11.23 1.28 -4.95
N VAL A 181 -10.32 2.16 -4.55
CA VAL A 181 -9.19 2.63 -5.36
C VAL A 181 -7.91 2.39 -4.58
N GLY A 182 -6.97 1.63 -5.14
CA GLY A 182 -5.70 1.32 -4.48
C GLY A 182 -4.67 0.72 -5.42
N ASP A 183 -3.43 0.58 -4.93
CA ASP A 183 -2.24 0.19 -5.70
C ASP A 183 -1.64 -1.16 -5.30
N HIS A 184 -2.12 -1.76 -4.20
CA HIS A 184 -1.55 -3.01 -3.69
C HIS A 184 -2.47 -4.21 -3.97
N PRO A 185 -1.92 -5.43 -4.25
CA PRO A 185 -2.72 -6.65 -4.44
C PRO A 185 -3.74 -6.90 -3.33
N PHE A 186 -3.47 -6.47 -2.10
CA PHE A 186 -4.44 -6.53 -1.00
C PHE A 186 -5.67 -5.66 -1.20
N ASP A 187 -5.56 -4.56 -1.93
CA ASP A 187 -6.69 -3.69 -2.25
C ASP A 187 -7.68 -4.41 -3.13
N VAL A 188 -7.15 -5.07 -4.18
CA VAL A 188 -7.94 -5.88 -5.11
C VAL A 188 -8.60 -7.05 -4.37
N LEU A 189 -7.84 -7.80 -3.57
CA LEU A 189 -8.35 -8.95 -2.81
C LEU A 189 -9.40 -8.53 -1.77
N CYS A 190 -9.16 -7.41 -1.08
CA CYS A 190 -10.10 -6.89 -0.08
C CYS A 190 -11.42 -6.46 -0.71
N ALA A 191 -11.36 -5.75 -1.85
CA ALA A 191 -12.53 -5.32 -2.60
C ALA A 191 -13.32 -6.54 -3.13
N GLU A 192 -12.64 -7.54 -3.71
CA GLU A 192 -13.26 -8.77 -4.18
C GLU A 192 -14.02 -9.48 -3.04
N ARG A 193 -13.36 -9.67 -1.89
CA ARG A 193 -13.95 -10.31 -0.70
C ARG A 193 -15.14 -9.54 -0.13
N ALA A 194 -15.12 -8.20 -0.28
CA ALA A 194 -16.21 -7.33 0.15
C ALA A 194 -17.37 -7.25 -0.87
N GLY A 195 -17.23 -7.86 -2.06
CA GLY A 195 -18.19 -7.71 -3.15
C GLY A 195 -18.24 -6.27 -3.70
N MET A 196 -17.11 -5.56 -3.68
CA MET A 196 -16.94 -4.18 -4.13
C MET A 196 -16.15 -4.14 -5.42
N ASP A 197 -16.50 -3.24 -6.34
CA ASP A 197 -15.68 -2.97 -7.52
C ASP A 197 -14.34 -2.35 -7.10
N CYS A 198 -13.25 -2.68 -7.83
CA CYS A 198 -11.93 -2.13 -7.60
C CYS A 198 -11.41 -1.38 -8.83
N ALA A 199 -10.81 -0.22 -8.61
CA ALA A 199 -10.00 0.49 -9.58
C ALA A 199 -8.52 0.36 -9.17
N TRP A 200 -7.71 -0.16 -10.08
CA TRP A 200 -6.28 -0.36 -9.87
C TRP A 200 -5.47 0.89 -10.18
N VAL A 201 -4.64 1.30 -9.26
CA VAL A 201 -3.64 2.35 -9.48
C VAL A 201 -2.32 1.67 -9.85
N ASP A 202 -1.99 1.66 -11.12
CA ASP A 202 -0.73 1.09 -11.60
C ASP A 202 0.44 2.01 -11.26
N ILE A 203 1.24 1.58 -10.30
CA ILE A 203 2.50 2.26 -9.91
C ILE A 203 3.73 1.67 -10.63
N GLY A 204 3.53 0.77 -11.58
CA GLY A 204 4.58 0.09 -12.34
C GLY A 204 5.45 -0.85 -11.50
N LEU A 205 4.94 -1.35 -10.37
CA LEU A 205 5.66 -2.28 -9.50
C LEU A 205 5.20 -3.73 -9.69
N PHE A 206 3.89 -3.95 -9.80
CA PHE A 206 3.30 -5.27 -9.88
C PHE A 206 2.96 -5.64 -11.31
N GLU A 207 3.02 -6.93 -11.62
CA GLU A 207 2.60 -7.50 -12.90
C GLU A 207 1.14 -7.98 -12.80
N PRO A 208 0.41 -8.14 -13.92
CA PRO A 208 -0.97 -8.63 -13.90
C PRO A 208 -1.15 -9.97 -13.16
N GLU A 209 -0.12 -10.83 -13.18
CA GLU A 209 -0.09 -12.13 -12.52
C GLU A 209 0.04 -12.05 -11.00
N ASP A 210 0.44 -10.91 -10.46
CA ASP A 210 0.53 -10.66 -9.02
C ASP A 210 -0.83 -10.34 -8.40
N LEU A 211 -1.80 -9.95 -9.22
CA LEU A 211 -3.13 -9.57 -8.77
C LEU A 211 -3.98 -10.82 -8.50
N PRO A 212 -4.60 -10.91 -7.31
CA PRO A 212 -5.41 -12.08 -6.93
C PRO A 212 -6.73 -12.17 -7.69
N ALA A 213 -7.18 -11.06 -8.28
CA ALA A 213 -8.37 -10.93 -9.09
C ALA A 213 -8.18 -9.84 -10.16
N GLN A 214 -9.05 -9.81 -11.16
CA GLN A 214 -9.02 -8.76 -12.18
C GLN A 214 -9.76 -7.52 -11.65
N PRO A 215 -9.09 -6.38 -11.45
CA PRO A 215 -9.77 -5.13 -11.14
C PRO A 215 -10.67 -4.73 -12.32
N ARG A 216 -11.76 -4.06 -12.01
CA ARG A 216 -12.74 -3.68 -13.04
C ARG A 216 -12.27 -2.48 -13.89
N TRP A 217 -11.40 -1.66 -13.31
CA TRP A 217 -10.89 -0.42 -13.90
C TRP A 217 -9.39 -0.29 -13.66
#